data_215870154381d33472fe085dd0a07ef6
#
_entry.id   215870154381d33472fe085dd0a07ef6
#
_cell.length_a   1.000
_cell.length_b   1.000
_cell.length_c   1.000
_cell.angle_alpha   90.00
_cell.angle_beta   90.00
_cell.angle_gamma   90.00
#
_symmetry.space_group_name_H-M   'P 1'
#
loop_
_entity.id
_entity.type
_entity.pdbx_description
1 polymer ?
#
loop_
_entity_poly.entity_id
_entity_poly.type
_entity_poly.pdbx_seq_one_letter_code
_entity_poly.pdbx_strand_id
1 'polypeptide(L)'
;MQRFTSPLLCHIIRRGCFDAASKRQCLHYLKVLRSLQHSGFNTVFLGETDIPESLITGEKTAEETSLRWPVWTLVHAASHQGWVPWRHKLLLRVDLSTHLQNAIFQELCESLTMSYGKCVIVTRDKMQPMHVGAEEGKEPQLGTLPPATPAICMSSVESCREAARANGHELLVVPSSYNYLYPMAVAWSSLKWFIINNRKDFALRSIGNNSSYRCILFGDLIVKGIEKMTPNKWKVVINRVKKWENYYLDTLS
;
A
#
# COMPACT_ATOMS: atom_id res chain seq x y z
N MET A 1 6.13 18.48 -31.90
CA MET A 1 5.68 17.71 -30.73
C MET A 1 6.34 16.35 -30.75
N GLN A 2 7.50 16.19 -30.09
CA GLN A 2 8.21 14.91 -30.00
C GLN A 2 7.59 14.09 -28.85
N ARG A 3 7.08 12.91 -29.21
CA ARG A 3 6.58 11.91 -28.25
C ARG A 3 7.79 11.29 -27.55
N PHE A 4 8.08 11.72 -26.33
CA PHE A 4 9.01 11.04 -25.43
C PHE A 4 8.38 9.72 -24.95
N THR A 5 8.46 8.68 -25.78
CA THR A 5 8.26 7.30 -25.31
C THR A 5 9.61 6.80 -24.83
N SER A 6 9.80 6.77 -23.50
CA SER A 6 10.98 6.15 -22.90
C SER A 6 11.05 4.68 -23.35
N PRO A 7 12.21 4.20 -23.85
CA PRO A 7 12.38 2.79 -24.28
C PRO A 7 12.04 1.78 -23.16
N LEU A 8 12.26 2.16 -21.90
CA LEU A 8 11.87 1.37 -20.72
C LEU A 8 10.35 1.17 -20.61
N LEU A 9 9.54 2.18 -20.96
CA LEU A 9 8.07 2.05 -20.97
C LEU A 9 7.61 1.03 -22.01
N CYS A 10 8.19 1.05 -23.22
CA CYS A 10 7.88 0.08 -24.27
C CYS A 10 8.26 -1.36 -23.90
N HIS A 11 9.35 -1.54 -23.11
CA HIS A 11 9.79 -2.88 -22.70
C HIS A 11 8.88 -3.48 -21.62
N ILE A 12 8.36 -2.67 -20.70
CA ILE A 12 7.40 -3.09 -19.68
C ILE A 12 6.04 -3.43 -20.30
N ILE A 13 5.59 -2.65 -21.27
CA ILE A 13 4.34 -2.88 -22.01
C ILE A 13 4.40 -4.16 -22.86
N ARG A 14 5.55 -4.48 -23.47
CA ARG A 14 5.73 -5.69 -24.29
C ARG A 14 5.83 -6.99 -23.49
N ARG A 15 6.23 -6.97 -22.23
CA ARG A 15 6.31 -8.17 -21.36
C ARG A 15 4.99 -8.52 -20.65
N GLY A 16 4.03 -7.61 -20.61
CA GLY A 16 2.73 -7.86 -20.00
C GLY A 16 1.74 -8.44 -20.98
N CYS A 17 1.90 -9.68 -21.36
CA CYS A 17 0.79 -10.44 -21.95
C CYS A 17 -0.20 -10.74 -20.80
N PHE A 18 -0.93 -9.71 -20.35
CA PHE A 18 -2.02 -9.91 -19.39
C PHE A 18 -3.03 -10.84 -20.04
N ASP A 19 -3.44 -11.85 -19.31
CA ASP A 19 -4.49 -12.76 -19.74
C ASP A 19 -5.83 -12.02 -19.92
N ALA A 20 -6.75 -12.60 -20.66
CA ALA A 20 -8.04 -11.98 -20.94
C ALA A 20 -8.86 -11.72 -19.67
N ALA A 21 -8.66 -12.51 -18.61
CA ALA A 21 -9.34 -12.35 -17.35
C ALA A 21 -8.84 -11.10 -16.62
N SER A 22 -7.52 -10.91 -16.50
CA SER A 22 -6.91 -9.71 -15.87
C SER A 22 -7.30 -8.44 -16.62
N LYS A 23 -7.37 -8.47 -17.95
CA LYS A 23 -7.83 -7.32 -18.77
C LYS A 23 -9.28 -6.97 -18.45
N ARG A 24 -10.17 -7.96 -18.40
CA ARG A 24 -11.58 -7.74 -18.04
C ARG A 24 -11.76 -7.19 -16.62
N GLN A 25 -10.99 -7.70 -15.67
CA GLN A 25 -11.01 -7.19 -14.29
C GLN A 25 -10.57 -5.73 -14.22
N CYS A 26 -9.49 -5.36 -14.92
CA CYS A 26 -9.01 -3.98 -14.96
C CYS A 26 -10.05 -3.05 -15.60
N LEU A 27 -10.62 -3.45 -16.74
CA LEU A 27 -11.63 -2.65 -17.43
C LEU A 27 -12.90 -2.48 -16.56
N HIS A 28 -13.34 -3.55 -15.88
CA HIS A 28 -14.46 -3.48 -14.95
C HIS A 28 -14.16 -2.52 -13.79
N TYR A 29 -13.00 -2.66 -13.14
CA TYR A 29 -12.55 -1.77 -12.06
C TYR A 29 -12.57 -0.30 -12.51
N LEU A 30 -12.00 0.02 -13.67
CA LEU A 30 -11.94 1.38 -14.18
C LEU A 30 -13.32 1.95 -14.53
N LYS A 31 -14.21 1.15 -15.12
CA LYS A 31 -15.59 1.57 -15.41
C LYS A 31 -16.37 1.87 -14.13
N VAL A 32 -16.26 1.02 -13.11
CA VAL A 32 -16.91 1.25 -11.82
C VAL A 32 -16.33 2.50 -11.14
N LEU A 33 -15.01 2.64 -11.10
CA LEU A 33 -14.34 3.81 -10.53
C LEU A 33 -14.82 5.11 -11.19
N ARG A 34 -14.88 5.15 -12.53
CA ARG A 34 -15.37 6.33 -13.28
C ARG A 34 -16.83 6.61 -13.01
N SER A 35 -17.68 5.60 -12.96
CA SER A 35 -19.10 5.75 -12.60
C SER A 35 -19.27 6.39 -11.23
N LEU A 36 -18.52 5.91 -10.22
CA LEU A 36 -18.57 6.49 -8.87
C LEU A 36 -18.07 7.94 -8.84
N GLN A 37 -16.98 8.24 -9.55
CA GLN A 37 -16.46 9.60 -9.68
C GLN A 37 -17.48 10.54 -10.32
N HIS A 38 -18.17 10.11 -11.37
CA HIS A 38 -19.26 10.90 -11.99
C HIS A 38 -20.47 11.07 -11.06
N SER A 39 -20.69 10.12 -10.16
CA SER A 39 -21.73 10.22 -9.13
C SER A 39 -21.31 11.07 -7.92
N GLY A 40 -20.18 11.78 -8.00
CA GLY A 40 -19.73 12.72 -6.99
C GLY A 40 -18.94 12.10 -5.84
N PHE A 41 -18.48 10.84 -5.96
CA PHE A 41 -17.61 10.23 -4.96
C PHE A 41 -16.18 10.76 -5.07
N ASN A 42 -15.60 11.14 -3.94
CA ASN A 42 -14.19 11.49 -3.84
C ASN A 42 -13.31 10.23 -3.80
N THR A 43 -12.23 10.20 -4.57
CA THR A 43 -11.32 9.05 -4.58
C THR A 43 -10.28 9.17 -3.47
N VAL A 44 -10.23 8.15 -2.62
CA VAL A 44 -9.27 8.01 -1.52
C VAL A 44 -8.54 6.67 -1.65
N PHE A 45 -7.23 6.69 -1.55
CA PHE A 45 -6.40 5.48 -1.61
C PHE A 45 -5.98 5.10 -0.19
N LEU A 46 -6.44 3.94 0.27
CA LEU A 46 -6.06 3.35 1.55
C LEU A 46 -4.92 2.37 1.33
N GLY A 47 -3.85 2.48 2.11
CA GLY A 47 -2.72 1.57 2.01
C GLY A 47 -2.09 1.24 3.34
N GLU A 48 -1.44 0.09 3.35
CA GLU A 48 -0.60 -0.36 4.44
C GLU A 48 0.79 -0.74 3.92
N THR A 49 1.78 -0.63 4.79
CA THR A 49 3.13 -1.09 4.50
C THR A 49 3.82 -1.57 5.76
N ASP A 50 4.53 -2.68 5.63
CA ASP A 50 5.38 -3.19 6.69
C ASP A 50 6.75 -2.48 6.64
N ILE A 51 7.22 -2.09 7.82
CA ILE A 51 8.49 -1.43 8.04
C ILE A 51 9.27 -2.26 9.06
N PRO A 52 10.10 -3.21 8.59
CA PRO A 52 10.93 -4.00 9.48
C PRO A 52 12.04 -3.13 10.08
N GLU A 53 12.35 -3.33 11.34
CA GLU A 53 13.42 -2.60 12.01
C GLU A 53 14.80 -2.83 11.37
N SER A 54 14.97 -3.96 10.67
CA SER A 54 16.16 -4.26 9.86
C SER A 54 16.45 -3.22 8.76
N LEU A 55 15.47 -2.46 8.31
CA LEU A 55 15.70 -1.33 7.40
C LEU A 55 16.62 -0.27 8.01
N ILE A 56 16.63 -0.15 9.33
CA ILE A 56 17.44 0.83 10.07
C ILE A 56 18.79 0.26 10.42
N THR A 57 18.85 -0.99 10.89
CA THR A 57 20.11 -1.62 11.30
C THR A 57 21.01 -1.88 10.10
N GLY A 58 20.43 -2.03 8.91
CA GLY A 58 21.18 -2.33 7.69
C GLY A 58 21.77 -3.75 7.68
N GLU A 59 21.44 -4.56 8.68
CA GLU A 59 21.81 -5.96 8.71
C GLU A 59 21.02 -6.69 7.63
N LYS A 60 21.74 -7.37 6.74
CA LYS A 60 21.13 -8.36 5.85
C LYS A 60 20.68 -9.50 6.74
N THR A 61 19.41 -9.55 7.04
CA THR A 61 18.84 -10.67 7.78
C THR A 61 18.99 -11.92 6.94
N ALA A 62 19.82 -12.86 7.37
CA ALA A 62 19.66 -14.23 6.98
C ALA A 62 18.23 -14.66 7.35
N GLU A 63 17.60 -15.52 6.55
CA GLU A 63 16.18 -15.91 6.70
C GLU A 63 15.79 -16.36 8.12
N GLU A 64 16.75 -16.84 8.91
CA GLU A 64 16.58 -17.27 10.30
C GLU A 64 16.34 -16.11 11.30
N THR A 65 16.67 -14.87 10.97
CA THR A 65 16.53 -13.72 11.87
C THR A 65 15.22 -12.95 11.67
N SER A 66 14.43 -13.26 10.66
CA SER A 66 13.17 -12.57 10.35
C SER A 66 12.13 -12.65 11.47
N LEU A 67 12.21 -13.67 12.33
CA LEU A 67 11.32 -13.85 13.49
C LEU A 67 11.74 -13.03 14.72
N ARG A 68 12.94 -12.43 14.73
CA ARG A 68 13.50 -11.74 15.91
C ARG A 68 13.31 -10.22 15.89
N TRP A 69 13.00 -9.62 14.74
CA TRP A 69 12.89 -8.18 14.63
C TRP A 69 11.44 -7.72 14.62
N PRO A 70 11.08 -6.73 15.43
CA PRO A 70 9.74 -6.19 15.37
C PRO A 70 9.47 -5.58 14.00
N VAL A 71 8.32 -5.91 13.45
CA VAL A 71 7.81 -5.33 12.21
C VAL A 71 6.71 -4.35 12.56
N TRP A 72 6.85 -3.12 12.11
CA TRP A 72 5.83 -2.10 12.24
C TRP A 72 4.96 -2.08 10.99
N THR A 73 3.66 -2.11 11.17
CA THR A 73 2.70 -1.92 10.08
C THR A 73 2.17 -0.49 10.16
N LEU A 74 2.42 0.27 9.11
CA LEU A 74 1.88 1.61 8.93
C LEU A 74 0.64 1.55 8.04
N VAL A 75 -0.48 2.08 8.52
CA VAL A 75 -1.73 2.24 7.76
C VAL A 75 -2.03 3.73 7.61
N HIS A 76 -2.26 4.17 6.38
CA HIS A 76 -2.66 5.55 6.10
C HIS A 76 -3.45 5.65 4.80
N ALA A 77 -4.14 6.77 4.63
CA ALA A 77 -4.91 7.03 3.41
C ALA A 77 -4.55 8.38 2.80
N ALA A 78 -4.70 8.50 1.48
CA ALA A 78 -4.39 9.71 0.75
C ALA A 78 -5.39 9.98 -0.38
N SER A 79 -5.56 11.24 -0.72
CA SER A 79 -6.36 11.74 -1.83
C SER A 79 -5.51 12.57 -2.80
N HIS A 80 -6.14 13.17 -3.80
CA HIS A 80 -5.46 14.13 -4.69
C HIS A 80 -4.96 15.38 -3.97
N GLN A 81 -5.48 15.68 -2.78
CA GLN A 81 -5.08 16.83 -1.95
C GLN A 81 -3.88 16.50 -1.04
N GLY A 82 -3.53 15.23 -0.89
CA GLY A 82 -2.49 14.75 0.00
C GLY A 82 -2.98 13.67 0.95
N TRP A 83 -2.30 13.52 2.06
CA TRP A 83 -2.77 12.66 3.14
C TRP A 83 -4.13 13.13 3.64
N VAL A 84 -5.05 12.19 3.87
CA VAL A 84 -6.34 12.53 4.46
C VAL A 84 -6.17 13.00 5.91
N PRO A 85 -7.05 13.86 6.45
CA PRO A 85 -6.96 14.34 7.83
C PRO A 85 -7.41 13.27 8.84
N TRP A 86 -6.87 12.09 8.67
CA TRP A 86 -7.02 10.93 9.55
C TRP A 86 -5.65 10.53 10.07
N ARG A 87 -5.54 10.38 11.39
CA ARG A 87 -4.26 10.04 12.00
C ARG A 87 -3.82 8.65 11.53
N HIS A 88 -2.67 8.57 10.87
CA HIS A 88 -2.07 7.29 10.50
C HIS A 88 -1.98 6.34 11.70
N LYS A 89 -2.10 5.05 11.44
CA LYS A 89 -1.94 4.02 12.48
C LYS A 89 -0.58 3.36 12.29
N LEU A 90 0.20 3.36 13.36
CA LEU A 90 1.47 2.66 13.42
C LEU A 90 1.32 1.53 14.44
N LEU A 91 1.35 0.31 13.96
CA LEU A 91 1.04 -0.89 14.73
C LEU A 91 2.27 -1.78 14.81
N LEU A 92 2.62 -2.20 16.01
CA LEU A 92 3.61 -3.25 16.16
C LEU A 92 2.95 -4.58 15.78
N ARG A 93 3.58 -5.32 14.86
CA ARG A 93 3.03 -6.58 14.36
C ARG A 93 3.17 -7.69 15.40
N VAL A 94 2.32 -7.65 16.39
CA VAL A 94 2.05 -8.76 17.29
C VAL A 94 0.54 -8.94 17.25
N ASP A 95 0.06 -9.89 16.44
CA ASP A 95 -1.34 -10.31 16.35
C ASP A 95 -2.38 -9.17 16.19
N LEU A 96 -2.41 -8.58 14.99
CA LEU A 96 -3.54 -7.74 14.58
C LEU A 96 -4.80 -8.62 14.49
N SER A 97 -5.60 -8.63 15.55
CA SER A 97 -6.90 -9.29 15.51
C SER A 97 -7.78 -8.66 14.43
N THR A 98 -8.62 -9.46 13.80
CA THR A 98 -9.61 -8.98 12.80
C THR A 98 -10.48 -7.85 13.36
N HIS A 99 -10.75 -7.88 14.66
CA HIS A 99 -11.53 -6.86 15.37
C HIS A 99 -10.83 -5.49 15.36
N LEU A 100 -9.52 -5.45 15.58
CA LEU A 100 -8.75 -4.20 15.55
C LEU A 100 -8.69 -3.61 14.13
N GLN A 101 -8.56 -4.46 13.12
CA GLN A 101 -8.58 -4.02 11.71
C GLN A 101 -9.92 -3.37 11.35
N ASN A 102 -11.04 -3.96 11.77
CA ASN A 102 -12.37 -3.42 11.54
C ASN A 102 -12.57 -2.08 12.25
N ALA A 103 -12.09 -1.93 13.49
CA ALA A 103 -12.18 -0.68 14.24
C ALA A 103 -11.38 0.45 13.57
N ILE A 104 -10.19 0.16 13.08
CA ILE A 104 -9.35 1.12 12.34
C ILE A 104 -10.03 1.55 11.04
N PHE A 105 -10.63 0.59 10.32
CA PHE A 105 -11.33 0.88 9.08
C PHE A 105 -12.60 1.71 9.32
N GLN A 106 -13.35 1.41 10.37
CA GLN A 106 -14.53 2.18 10.76
C GLN A 106 -14.16 3.64 11.09
N GLU A 107 -13.12 3.85 11.89
CA GLU A 107 -12.60 5.19 12.22
C GLU A 107 -12.19 5.97 10.96
N LEU A 108 -11.58 5.30 9.98
CA LEU A 108 -11.28 5.91 8.69
C LEU A 108 -12.56 6.35 7.97
N CYS A 109 -13.57 5.49 7.87
CA CYS A 109 -14.84 5.81 7.21
C CYS A 109 -15.51 7.03 7.85
N GLU A 110 -15.58 7.09 9.17
CA GLU A 110 -16.12 8.24 9.89
C GLU A 110 -15.35 9.54 9.59
N SER A 111 -14.02 9.48 9.61
CA SER A 111 -13.17 10.62 9.25
C SER A 111 -13.38 11.09 7.82
N LEU A 112 -13.55 10.15 6.88
CA LEU A 112 -13.80 10.47 5.47
C LEU A 112 -15.17 11.13 5.27
N THR A 113 -16.21 10.63 5.95
CA THR A 113 -17.55 11.24 5.91
C THR A 113 -17.50 12.70 6.35
N MET A 114 -16.77 12.99 7.43
CA MET A 114 -16.64 14.36 7.95
C MET A 114 -15.82 15.27 7.05
N SER A 115 -14.79 14.74 6.38
CA SER A 115 -13.81 15.56 5.64
C SER A 115 -14.12 15.71 4.16
N TYR A 116 -14.69 14.67 3.54
CA TYR A 116 -14.88 14.57 2.09
C TYR A 116 -16.31 14.20 1.67
N GLY A 117 -17.18 13.82 2.60
CA GLY A 117 -18.49 13.26 2.28
C GLY A 117 -18.37 11.87 1.66
N LYS A 118 -19.07 11.60 0.56
CA LYS A 118 -19.04 10.30 -0.11
C LYS A 118 -17.69 10.01 -0.76
N CYS A 119 -17.10 8.85 -0.44
CA CYS A 119 -15.81 8.45 -0.97
C CYS A 119 -15.86 7.07 -1.63
N VAL A 120 -15.09 6.90 -2.70
CA VAL A 120 -14.63 5.59 -3.14
C VAL A 120 -13.26 5.31 -2.52
N ILE A 121 -13.22 4.34 -1.63
CA ILE A 121 -11.99 3.89 -0.95
C ILE A 121 -11.34 2.84 -1.84
N VAL A 122 -10.17 3.17 -2.37
CA VAL A 122 -9.41 2.29 -3.25
C VAL A 122 -8.30 1.63 -2.43
N THR A 123 -8.34 0.33 -2.33
CA THR A 123 -7.31 -0.47 -1.66
C THR A 123 -6.70 -1.49 -2.61
N ARG A 124 -5.69 -2.18 -2.15
CA ARG A 124 -5.03 -3.25 -2.89
C ARG A 124 -5.22 -4.56 -2.15
N ASP A 125 -5.48 -5.61 -2.89
CA ASP A 125 -5.41 -6.95 -2.35
C ASP A 125 -3.98 -7.22 -1.88
N LYS A 126 -3.80 -7.79 -0.68
CA LYS A 126 -2.46 -8.14 -0.20
C LYS A 126 -1.84 -9.12 -1.19
N MET A 127 -0.85 -8.66 -1.91
CA MET A 127 -0.03 -9.57 -2.70
C MET A 127 0.63 -10.56 -1.74
N GLN A 128 0.52 -11.84 -2.08
CA GLN A 128 1.50 -12.82 -1.62
C GLN A 128 2.90 -12.24 -1.87
N PRO A 129 3.86 -12.39 -0.94
CA PRO A 129 5.22 -11.93 -1.17
C PRO A 129 5.68 -12.49 -2.51
N MET A 130 6.12 -11.61 -3.41
CA MET A 130 6.78 -12.05 -4.64
C MET A 130 8.01 -12.83 -4.19
N HIS A 131 7.98 -14.14 -4.34
CA HIS A 131 9.19 -14.95 -4.33
C HIS A 131 10.06 -14.47 -5.48
N VAL A 132 11.00 -13.59 -5.18
CA VAL A 132 12.11 -13.27 -6.08
C VAL A 132 13.02 -14.50 -6.04
N GLY A 133 12.99 -15.28 -7.13
CA GLY A 133 13.94 -16.36 -7.34
C GLY A 133 13.45 -17.73 -6.86
N ALA A 134 12.45 -18.31 -7.50
CA ALA A 134 12.38 -19.75 -7.61
C ALA A 134 13.31 -20.16 -8.75
N GLU A 135 14.50 -20.67 -8.42
CA GLU A 135 15.27 -21.48 -9.35
C GLU A 135 14.42 -22.70 -9.72
N GLU A 136 14.23 -22.89 -11.01
CA GLU A 136 13.64 -24.11 -11.56
C GLU A 136 14.51 -25.30 -11.13
N GLY A 137 13.91 -26.25 -10.42
CA GLY A 137 14.45 -27.58 -10.25
C GLY A 137 14.71 -28.10 -8.84
N LYS A 138 13.71 -28.09 -7.95
CA LYS A 138 13.67 -29.06 -6.83
C LYS A 138 12.23 -29.44 -6.52
N GLU A 139 11.96 -30.76 -6.54
CA GLU A 139 10.70 -31.37 -6.13
C GLU A 139 10.28 -30.96 -4.72
N PRO A 140 8.98 -30.77 -4.44
CA PRO A 140 8.50 -30.39 -3.12
C PRO A 140 8.65 -31.56 -2.15
N GLN A 141 9.55 -31.43 -1.19
CA GLN A 141 9.56 -32.32 -0.01
C GLN A 141 8.35 -31.96 0.87
N LEU A 142 7.52 -32.97 1.07
CA LEU A 142 6.35 -32.99 1.95
C LEU A 142 6.81 -32.82 3.41
N GLY A 143 6.56 -31.68 4.03
CA GLY A 143 6.73 -31.60 5.49
C GLY A 143 7.15 -30.31 6.13
N THR A 144 6.84 -29.12 5.60
CA THR A 144 6.93 -27.90 6.42
C THR A 144 5.87 -26.90 5.94
N LEU A 145 4.84 -26.73 6.74
CA LEU A 145 3.87 -25.63 6.54
C LEU A 145 4.63 -24.29 6.62
N PRO A 146 4.53 -23.41 5.61
CA PRO A 146 5.06 -22.07 5.75
C PRO A 146 4.31 -21.35 6.87
N PRO A 147 4.99 -20.49 7.67
CA PRO A 147 4.34 -19.71 8.69
C PRO A 147 3.23 -18.88 8.04
N ALA A 148 2.00 -19.10 8.48
CA ALA A 148 0.82 -18.40 8.00
C ALA A 148 1.01 -16.90 8.24
N THR A 149 1.42 -16.17 7.21
CA THR A 149 1.26 -14.72 7.18
C THR A 149 -0.24 -14.47 7.28
N PRO A 150 -0.76 -13.70 8.24
CA PRO A 150 -2.18 -13.42 8.31
C PRO A 150 -2.55 -12.62 7.07
N ALA A 151 -2.96 -13.32 6.03
CA ALA A 151 -3.69 -12.72 4.93
C ALA A 151 -4.92 -12.05 5.54
N ILE A 152 -5.21 -10.80 5.18
CA ILE A 152 -6.56 -10.29 5.35
C ILE A 152 -7.45 -11.27 4.59
N CYS A 153 -8.16 -12.10 5.32
CA CYS A 153 -9.00 -13.14 4.73
C CYS A 153 -10.04 -12.48 3.82
N MET A 154 -10.44 -13.14 2.75
CA MET A 154 -11.53 -12.64 1.87
C MET A 154 -12.79 -12.23 2.64
N SER A 155 -13.03 -12.84 3.79
CA SER A 155 -14.06 -12.43 4.75
C SER A 155 -13.84 -11.01 5.30
N SER A 156 -12.61 -10.54 5.41
CA SER A 156 -12.32 -9.19 5.92
C SER A 156 -12.55 -8.09 4.87
N VAL A 157 -12.35 -8.36 3.59
CA VAL A 157 -12.63 -7.40 2.50
C VAL A 157 -14.14 -7.16 2.39
N GLU A 158 -14.96 -8.21 2.52
CA GLU A 158 -16.42 -8.07 2.48
C GLU A 158 -16.93 -7.32 3.71
N SER A 159 -16.44 -7.62 4.90
CA SER A 159 -16.76 -6.86 6.12
C SER A 159 -16.39 -5.38 5.99
N CYS A 160 -15.22 -5.06 5.40
CA CYS A 160 -14.83 -3.68 5.11
C CYS A 160 -15.74 -3.04 4.06
N ARG A 161 -16.22 -3.80 3.07
CA ARG A 161 -17.15 -3.29 2.06
C ARG A 161 -18.51 -2.94 2.67
N GLU A 162 -19.02 -3.78 3.55
CA GLU A 162 -20.26 -3.51 4.30
C GLU A 162 -20.11 -2.29 5.20
N ALA A 163 -19.01 -2.19 5.94
CA ALA A 163 -18.71 -1.03 6.79
C ALA A 163 -18.57 0.27 5.97
N ALA A 164 -17.93 0.22 4.79
CA ALA A 164 -17.85 1.37 3.90
C ALA A 164 -19.26 1.82 3.45
N ARG A 165 -20.11 0.89 2.99
CA ARG A 165 -21.47 1.18 2.55
C ARG A 165 -22.35 1.74 3.66
N ALA A 166 -22.23 1.21 4.89
CA ALA A 166 -22.93 1.72 6.06
C ALA A 166 -22.61 3.21 6.34
N ASN A 167 -21.42 3.67 5.95
CA ASN A 167 -20.99 5.06 6.06
C ASN A 167 -21.17 5.88 4.76
N GLY A 168 -21.85 5.34 3.77
CA GLY A 168 -22.10 6.01 2.48
C GLY A 168 -20.90 6.04 1.53
N HIS A 169 -19.93 5.16 1.74
CA HIS A 169 -18.76 4.99 0.88
C HIS A 169 -18.84 3.72 0.04
N GLU A 170 -17.96 3.61 -0.96
CA GLU A 170 -17.75 2.37 -1.72
C GLU A 170 -16.30 1.92 -1.59
N LEU A 171 -16.08 0.61 -1.50
CA LEU A 171 -14.74 0.00 -1.44
C LEU A 171 -14.42 -0.70 -2.75
N LEU A 172 -13.34 -0.29 -3.41
CA LEU A 172 -12.80 -0.92 -4.61
C LEU A 172 -11.41 -1.49 -4.36
N VAL A 173 -11.17 -2.66 -4.93
CA VAL A 173 -9.85 -3.32 -4.88
C VAL A 173 -9.20 -3.20 -6.25
N VAL A 174 -7.97 -2.64 -6.28
CA VAL A 174 -7.17 -2.54 -7.52
C VAL A 174 -6.73 -3.94 -7.94
N PRO A 175 -6.93 -4.35 -9.20
CA PRO A 175 -6.43 -5.62 -9.69
C PRO A 175 -4.91 -5.75 -9.52
N SER A 176 -4.45 -6.87 -8.96
CA SER A 176 -3.06 -7.09 -8.55
C SER A 176 -2.03 -6.91 -9.68
N SER A 177 -2.41 -7.25 -10.91
CA SER A 177 -1.57 -7.09 -12.09
C SER A 177 -1.34 -5.64 -12.53
N TYR A 178 -2.11 -4.67 -12.02
CA TYR A 178 -2.11 -3.27 -12.47
C TYR A 178 -1.59 -2.31 -11.41
N ASN A 179 -0.37 -2.55 -10.95
CA ASN A 179 0.30 -1.79 -9.87
C ASN A 179 0.37 -0.28 -10.11
N TYR A 180 0.39 0.17 -11.37
CA TYR A 180 0.46 1.59 -11.74
C TYR A 180 -0.82 2.36 -11.41
N LEU A 181 -1.92 1.68 -11.16
CA LEU A 181 -3.19 2.27 -10.72
C LEU A 181 -3.24 2.56 -9.21
N TYR A 182 -2.17 2.23 -8.47
CA TYR A 182 -2.15 2.36 -7.02
C TYR A 182 -1.02 3.28 -6.54
N PRO A 183 -1.33 4.54 -6.19
CA PRO A 183 -0.33 5.56 -5.88
C PRO A 183 0.39 5.34 -4.55
N MET A 184 -0.22 4.60 -3.60
CA MET A 184 0.36 4.38 -2.27
C MET A 184 1.72 3.67 -2.32
N ALA A 185 1.97 2.85 -3.34
CA ALA A 185 3.25 2.19 -3.53
C ALA A 185 4.42 3.19 -3.67
N VAL A 186 4.18 4.34 -4.31
CA VAL A 186 5.18 5.41 -4.46
C VAL A 186 5.44 6.09 -3.11
N ALA A 187 4.38 6.33 -2.33
CA ALA A 187 4.50 6.91 -0.99
C ALA A 187 5.32 6.00 -0.06
N TRP A 188 5.02 4.71 -0.09
CA TRP A 188 5.75 3.72 0.72
C TRP A 188 7.21 3.56 0.31
N SER A 189 7.50 3.61 -0.97
CA SER A 189 8.88 3.61 -1.47
C SER A 189 9.64 4.86 -1.02
N SER A 190 9.01 6.03 -1.09
CA SER A 190 9.59 7.29 -0.61
C SER A 190 9.87 7.26 0.90
N LEU A 191 8.94 6.72 1.69
CA LEU A 191 9.09 6.55 3.13
C LEU A 191 10.26 5.62 3.46
N LYS A 192 10.29 4.42 2.87
CA LYS A 192 11.37 3.44 3.11
C LYS A 192 12.73 4.00 2.71
N TRP A 193 12.81 4.69 1.60
CA TRP A 193 14.03 5.37 1.16
C TRP A 193 14.47 6.44 2.18
N PHE A 194 13.55 7.24 2.71
CA PHE A 194 13.84 8.22 3.74
C PHE A 194 14.39 7.57 5.02
N ILE A 195 13.77 6.48 5.49
CA ILE A 195 14.22 5.74 6.67
C ILE A 195 15.66 5.23 6.47
N ILE A 196 15.93 4.59 5.33
CA ILE A 196 17.27 4.05 5.00
C ILE A 196 18.34 5.17 5.01
N ASN A 197 18.03 6.34 4.46
CA ASN A 197 19.00 7.45 4.41
C ASN A 197 19.23 8.12 5.77
N ASN A 198 18.31 7.97 6.71
CA ASN A 198 18.44 8.54 8.06
C ASN A 198 18.86 7.50 9.12
N ARG A 199 19.21 6.28 8.72
CA ARG A 199 19.58 5.19 9.63
C ARG A 199 20.78 5.51 10.52
N LYS A 200 21.78 6.25 10.00
CA LYS A 200 22.97 6.63 10.77
C LYS A 200 22.62 7.60 11.92
N ASP A 201 21.81 8.61 11.63
CA ASP A 201 21.35 9.57 12.63
C ASP A 201 20.48 8.89 13.70
N PHE A 202 19.60 7.99 13.29
CA PHE A 202 18.83 7.15 14.20
C PHE A 202 19.71 6.28 15.09
N ALA A 203 20.71 5.59 14.53
CA ALA A 203 21.65 4.76 15.28
C ALA A 203 22.40 5.57 16.33
N LEU A 204 22.91 6.74 15.99
CA LEU A 204 23.61 7.63 16.92
C LEU A 204 22.72 8.08 18.08
N ARG A 205 21.45 8.41 17.81
CA ARG A 205 20.49 8.85 18.84
C ARG A 205 20.00 7.71 19.73
N SER A 206 20.03 6.48 19.25
CA SER A 206 19.52 5.31 19.99
C SER A 206 20.59 4.62 20.83
N ILE A 207 21.85 5.04 20.79
CA ILE A 207 22.94 4.44 21.57
C ILE A 207 22.66 4.63 23.08
N GLY A 208 22.75 3.53 23.83
CA GLY A 208 22.59 3.54 25.28
C GLY A 208 21.15 3.70 25.78
N ASN A 209 20.17 3.81 24.90
CA ASN A 209 18.77 3.97 25.27
C ASN A 209 18.03 2.62 25.40
N ASN A 210 17.01 2.61 26.25
CA ASN A 210 16.14 1.43 26.39
C ASN A 210 15.27 1.21 25.15
N SER A 211 14.66 0.03 25.03
CA SER A 211 13.81 -0.36 23.90
C SER A 211 12.63 0.59 23.69
N SER A 212 12.04 1.11 24.76
CA SER A 212 10.89 2.03 24.66
C SER A 212 11.27 3.35 24.00
N TYR A 213 12.44 3.90 24.34
CA TYR A 213 12.92 5.13 23.72
C TYR A 213 13.27 4.92 22.23
N ARG A 214 13.85 3.77 21.89
CA ARG A 214 14.09 3.40 20.48
C ARG A 214 12.78 3.35 19.69
N CYS A 215 11.71 2.78 20.26
CA CYS A 215 10.41 2.77 19.61
C CYS A 215 9.86 4.18 19.35
N ILE A 216 10.02 5.10 20.30
CA ILE A 216 9.61 6.51 20.13
C ILE A 216 10.40 7.16 18.98
N LEU A 217 11.72 7.04 19.00
CA LEU A 217 12.58 7.58 17.94
C LEU A 217 12.25 7.01 16.57
N PHE A 218 11.89 5.73 16.52
CA PHE A 218 11.49 5.09 15.28
C PHE A 218 10.14 5.61 14.77
N GLY A 219 9.18 5.76 15.66
CA GLY A 219 7.89 6.39 15.35
C GLY A 219 8.08 7.79 14.78
N ASP A 220 8.92 8.62 15.40
CA ASP A 220 9.25 9.97 14.93
C ASP A 220 9.90 9.96 13.54
N LEU A 221 10.79 8.99 13.29
CA LEU A 221 11.42 8.84 11.98
C LEU A 221 10.39 8.50 10.89
N ILE A 222 9.44 7.63 11.21
CA ILE A 222 8.34 7.27 10.30
C ILE A 222 7.47 8.50 10.01
N VAL A 223 7.07 9.24 11.03
CA VAL A 223 6.25 10.46 10.88
C VAL A 223 6.96 11.47 9.96
N LYS A 224 8.23 11.75 10.20
CA LYS A 224 9.03 12.61 9.33
C LYS A 224 9.12 12.11 7.89
N GLY A 225 9.16 10.78 7.72
CA GLY A 225 9.15 10.15 6.39
C GLY A 225 7.81 10.30 5.67
N ILE A 226 6.69 10.21 6.39
CA ILE A 226 5.33 10.47 5.87
C ILE A 226 5.22 11.90 5.35
N GLU A 227 5.72 12.88 6.09
CA GLU A 227 5.70 14.30 5.74
C GLU A 227 6.50 14.64 4.46
N LYS A 228 7.44 13.76 4.05
CA LYS A 228 8.15 13.93 2.76
C LYS A 228 7.26 13.77 1.54
N MET A 229 6.09 13.15 1.71
CA MET A 229 5.04 13.11 0.69
C MET A 229 4.15 14.35 0.79
N THR A 230 4.66 15.46 0.26
CA THR A 230 3.95 16.75 0.23
C THR A 230 2.73 16.71 -0.71
N PRO A 231 1.74 17.63 -0.57
CA PRO A 231 0.60 17.74 -1.46
C PRO A 231 0.99 17.85 -2.95
N ASN A 232 2.07 18.57 -3.26
CA ASN A 232 2.57 18.69 -4.63
C ASN A 232 3.06 17.34 -5.18
N LYS A 233 3.76 16.54 -4.38
CA LYS A 233 4.19 15.19 -4.78
C LYS A 233 2.97 14.28 -5.00
N TRP A 234 1.98 14.35 -4.12
CA TRP A 234 0.73 13.61 -4.29
C TRP A 234 0.03 13.98 -5.59
N LYS A 235 -0.10 15.27 -5.89
CA LYS A 235 -0.68 15.74 -7.15
C LYS A 235 0.02 15.14 -8.38
N VAL A 236 1.35 15.08 -8.37
CA VAL A 236 2.13 14.48 -9.47
C VAL A 236 1.86 12.98 -9.57
N VAL A 237 1.85 12.26 -8.45
CA VAL A 237 1.63 10.80 -8.42
C VAL A 237 0.21 10.47 -8.88
N ILE A 238 -0.81 11.16 -8.37
CA ILE A 238 -2.21 10.95 -8.77
C ILE A 238 -2.43 11.29 -10.26
N ASN A 239 -1.81 12.35 -10.77
CA ASN A 239 -1.89 12.66 -12.19
C ASN A 239 -1.26 11.57 -13.07
N ARG A 240 -0.21 10.89 -12.57
CA ARG A 240 0.35 9.71 -13.25
C ARG A 240 -0.64 8.54 -13.26
N VAL A 241 -1.30 8.28 -12.13
CA VAL A 241 -2.35 7.25 -12.06
C VAL A 241 -3.46 7.53 -13.06
N LYS A 242 -3.98 8.76 -13.13
CA LYS A 242 -5.02 9.17 -14.09
C LYS A 242 -4.60 8.95 -15.55
N LYS A 243 -3.31 9.18 -15.88
CA LYS A 243 -2.79 8.89 -17.22
C LYS A 243 -2.83 7.38 -17.52
N TRP A 244 -2.49 6.53 -16.54
CA TRP A 244 -2.59 5.08 -16.69
C TRP A 244 -4.03 4.59 -16.77
N GLU A 245 -4.94 5.16 -15.98
CA GLU A 245 -6.37 4.87 -16.07
C GLU A 245 -6.91 5.12 -17.48
N ASN A 246 -6.61 6.31 -18.06
CA ASN A 246 -7.03 6.66 -19.41
C ASN A 246 -6.41 5.72 -20.44
N TYR A 247 -5.11 5.47 -20.33
CA TYR A 247 -4.41 4.54 -21.24
C TYR A 247 -5.04 3.14 -21.25
N TYR A 248 -5.37 2.59 -20.08
CA TYR A 248 -5.99 1.27 -20.00
C TYR A 248 -7.44 1.29 -20.47
N LEU A 249 -8.20 2.34 -20.24
CA LEU A 249 -9.54 2.48 -20.81
C LEU A 249 -9.49 2.50 -22.33
N ASP A 250 -8.55 3.23 -22.94
CA ASP A 250 -8.42 3.35 -24.38
C ASP A 250 -7.89 2.06 -25.05
N THR A 251 -7.06 1.30 -24.35
CA THR A 251 -6.39 0.11 -24.92
C THR A 251 -7.10 -1.21 -24.63
N LEU A 252 -7.93 -1.27 -23.58
CA LEU A 252 -8.64 -2.48 -23.18
C LEU A 252 -10.14 -2.45 -23.57
N SER A 253 -10.64 -1.28 -24.01
CA SER A 253 -11.99 -1.14 -24.55
C SER A 253 -12.05 -1.67 -25.97
#